data_8cfb9fa20fe0d0cc53c62bfc77a3b4e8
#
_entry.id   8cfb9fa20fe0d0cc53c62bfc77a3b4e8
#
_cell.length_a   1.000
_cell.length_b   1.000
_cell.length_c   1.000
_cell.angle_alpha   90.00
_cell.angle_beta   90.00
_cell.angle_gamma   90.00
#
_symmetry.space_group_name_H-M   'P 1'
#
loop_
_entity.id
_entity.type
_entity.pdbx_description
1 polymer ?
#
loop_
_entity_poly.entity_id
_entity_poly.type
_entity_poly.pdbx_seq_one_letter_code
_entity_poly.pdbx_strand_id
1 'polypeptide(L)'
;IKYAIVDDGRSFYKLTIKVRPKIVSDGLDHGTYDLSKVGKHLSAIEFHELTGNPETLVIDMRNHYESEIGRFENAVCPDADTFKDAIRMVVDEFNNQKDRKILLYCTGGIRCEKASAYLLHHGFKDVSQLYGGIIEYAQQIKHLGLTSRFIGKNFVFDERLGETID
;
A
#
# COMPACT_ATOMS: atom_id res chain seq x y z
N ILE A 1 4.55 -16.24 -2.33
CA ILE A 1 5.32 -15.74 -3.49
C ILE A 1 4.36 -14.93 -4.35
N LYS A 2 4.77 -13.73 -4.73
CA LYS A 2 4.02 -12.87 -5.67
C LYS A 2 4.80 -12.80 -6.96
N TYR A 3 4.10 -12.98 -8.06
CA TYR A 3 4.69 -12.88 -9.39
C TYR A 3 4.58 -11.44 -9.90
N ALA A 4 5.56 -11.00 -10.69
CA ALA A 4 5.49 -9.75 -11.41
C ALA A 4 4.28 -9.72 -12.36
N ILE A 5 3.76 -8.53 -12.65
CA ILE A 5 2.66 -8.35 -13.60
C ILE A 5 3.15 -8.69 -15.01
N VAL A 6 4.35 -8.20 -15.34
CA VAL A 6 5.07 -8.52 -16.58
C VAL A 6 6.52 -8.81 -16.25
N ASP A 7 7.04 -9.98 -16.63
CA ASP A 7 8.43 -10.36 -16.43
C ASP A 7 8.93 -11.19 -17.63
N ASP A 8 10.02 -10.75 -18.24
CA ASP A 8 10.72 -11.46 -19.33
C ASP A 8 11.78 -12.44 -18.81
N GLY A 9 11.87 -12.63 -17.50
CA GLY A 9 12.87 -13.48 -16.85
C GLY A 9 14.26 -12.85 -16.69
N ARG A 10 14.41 -11.55 -16.98
CA ARG A 10 15.68 -10.81 -16.93
C ARG A 10 15.74 -9.73 -15.86
N SER A 11 14.66 -9.55 -15.10
CA SER A 11 14.52 -8.46 -14.11
C SER A 11 15.51 -8.53 -12.96
N PHE A 12 16.10 -9.70 -12.67
CA PHE A 12 17.06 -9.88 -11.58
C PHE A 12 18.22 -10.77 -11.98
N TYR A 13 19.46 -10.28 -11.77
CA TYR A 13 20.68 -11.04 -12.04
C TYR A 13 20.93 -12.21 -11.08
N LYS A 14 20.40 -12.13 -9.86
CA LYS A 14 20.54 -13.18 -8.85
C LYS A 14 19.45 -13.14 -7.79
N LEU A 15 19.10 -14.31 -7.26
CA LEU A 15 18.31 -14.43 -6.04
C LEU A 15 19.17 -14.09 -4.82
N THR A 16 18.73 -13.13 -4.02
CA THR A 16 19.36 -12.78 -2.75
C THR A 16 18.38 -12.98 -1.61
N ILE A 17 18.73 -13.81 -0.64
CA ILE A 17 17.95 -14.05 0.58
C ILE A 17 18.68 -13.41 1.75
N LYS A 18 17.99 -12.51 2.47
CA LYS A 18 18.54 -11.82 3.66
C LYS A 18 17.59 -12.03 4.84
N VAL A 19 18.13 -12.53 5.94
CA VAL A 19 17.40 -12.56 7.22
C VAL A 19 17.51 -11.19 7.88
N ARG A 20 16.38 -10.60 8.24
CA ARG A 20 16.32 -9.31 8.92
C ARG A 20 15.40 -9.39 10.14
N PRO A 21 15.68 -8.66 11.24
CA PRO A 21 14.83 -8.65 12.43
C PRO A 21 13.46 -8.00 12.16
N LYS A 22 13.37 -7.07 11.20
CA LYS A 22 12.13 -6.45 10.74
C LYS A 22 12.01 -6.54 9.23
N ILE A 23 10.81 -6.90 8.75
CA ILE A 23 10.54 -6.98 7.30
C ILE A 23 10.50 -5.60 6.63
N VAL A 24 10.04 -4.59 7.36
CA VAL A 24 10.02 -3.18 6.96
C VAL A 24 10.57 -2.34 8.10
N SER A 25 11.45 -1.38 7.78
CA SER A 25 11.95 -0.41 8.77
C SER A 25 10.90 0.68 8.96
N ASP A 26 10.24 0.66 10.11
CA ASP A 26 9.22 1.64 10.50
C ASP A 26 9.76 2.70 11.47
N GLY A 27 11.01 2.54 11.92
CA GLY A 27 11.64 3.42 12.89
C GLY A 27 10.96 3.48 14.25
N LEU A 28 10.10 2.47 14.55
CA LEU A 28 9.39 2.33 15.82
C LEU A 28 10.03 1.24 16.65
N ASP A 29 10.02 1.39 17.97
CA ASP A 29 10.53 0.37 18.87
C ASP A 29 9.63 -0.86 18.89
N HIS A 30 10.21 -2.02 19.19
CA HIS A 30 9.46 -3.25 19.35
C HIS A 30 8.44 -3.10 20.50
N GLY A 31 7.17 -3.46 20.23
CA GLY A 31 6.12 -3.44 21.25
C GLY A 31 5.40 -2.10 21.41
N THR A 32 5.69 -1.07 20.59
CA THR A 32 4.95 0.19 20.64
C THR A 32 3.51 0.06 20.19
N TYR A 33 3.19 -0.95 19.39
CA TYR A 33 1.83 -1.27 18.95
C TYR A 33 1.68 -2.76 18.62
N ASP A 34 0.44 -3.24 18.63
CA ASP A 34 0.12 -4.66 18.50
C ASP A 34 -0.07 -5.04 17.03
N LEU A 35 0.91 -5.72 16.45
CA LEU A 35 0.87 -6.24 15.08
C LEU A 35 -0.15 -7.38 14.85
N SER A 36 -0.77 -7.91 15.91
CA SER A 36 -1.88 -8.87 15.75
C SER A 36 -3.20 -8.18 15.42
N LYS A 37 -3.29 -6.87 15.65
CA LYS A 37 -4.46 -6.03 15.38
C LYS A 37 -4.20 -5.17 14.16
N VAL A 38 -4.48 -5.73 12.99
CA VAL A 38 -4.32 -5.05 11.70
C VAL A 38 -5.67 -4.63 11.14
N GLY A 39 -5.66 -3.70 10.18
CA GLY A 39 -6.86 -3.30 9.45
C GLY A 39 -7.47 -4.44 8.63
N LYS A 40 -8.78 -4.35 8.35
CA LYS A 40 -9.48 -5.35 7.56
C LYS A 40 -8.83 -5.49 6.18
N HIS A 41 -8.51 -6.72 5.77
CA HIS A 41 -8.06 -7.02 4.42
C HIS A 41 -9.25 -6.99 3.46
N LEU A 42 -9.14 -6.21 2.40
CA LEU A 42 -10.10 -6.11 1.32
C LEU A 42 -9.56 -6.82 0.07
N SER A 43 -10.43 -7.54 -0.62
CA SER A 43 -10.13 -8.03 -1.97
C SER A 43 -9.96 -6.86 -2.94
N ALA A 44 -9.39 -7.12 -4.12
CA ALA A 44 -9.27 -6.10 -5.17
C ALA A 44 -10.62 -5.51 -5.56
N ILE A 45 -11.69 -6.31 -5.60
CA ILE A 45 -13.04 -5.85 -5.95
C ILE A 45 -13.59 -4.93 -4.87
N GLU A 46 -13.58 -5.35 -3.59
CA GLU A 46 -14.04 -4.52 -2.47
C GLU A 46 -13.27 -3.19 -2.41
N PHE A 47 -11.97 -3.24 -2.60
CA PHE A 47 -11.13 -2.04 -2.61
C PHE A 47 -11.47 -1.14 -3.81
N HIS A 48 -11.65 -1.72 -5.00
CA HIS A 48 -12.03 -1.00 -6.22
C HIS A 48 -13.36 -0.24 -6.05
N GLU A 49 -14.38 -0.88 -5.48
CA GLU A 49 -15.69 -0.26 -5.23
C GLU A 49 -15.56 0.88 -4.22
N LEU A 50 -14.89 0.65 -3.09
CA LEU A 50 -14.75 1.63 -2.03
C LEU A 50 -13.87 2.83 -2.41
N THR A 51 -12.87 2.65 -3.27
CA THR A 51 -12.02 3.74 -3.79
C THR A 51 -12.83 4.77 -4.59
N GLY A 52 -13.95 4.37 -5.17
CA GLY A 52 -14.86 5.29 -5.87
C GLY A 52 -15.75 6.15 -4.96
N ASN A 53 -15.78 5.88 -3.66
CA ASN A 53 -16.60 6.64 -2.71
C ASN A 53 -15.81 7.87 -2.20
N PRO A 54 -16.31 9.11 -2.41
CA PRO A 54 -15.61 10.33 -1.99
C PRO A 54 -15.47 10.48 -0.47
N GLU A 55 -16.29 9.81 0.32
CA GLU A 55 -16.19 9.81 1.78
C GLU A 55 -15.05 8.91 2.30
N THR A 56 -14.52 8.05 1.44
CA THR A 56 -13.43 7.15 1.78
C THR A 56 -12.09 7.86 1.58
N LEU A 57 -11.22 7.74 2.58
CA LEU A 57 -9.86 8.25 2.50
C LEU A 57 -8.92 7.14 2.00
N VAL A 58 -8.44 7.26 0.78
CA VAL A 58 -7.47 6.32 0.20
C VAL A 58 -6.07 6.86 0.41
N ILE A 59 -5.18 6.09 1.04
CA ILE A 59 -3.82 6.53 1.39
C ILE A 59 -2.78 5.60 0.80
N ASP A 60 -1.82 6.17 0.09
CA ASP A 60 -0.64 5.48 -0.42
C ASP A 60 0.43 5.36 0.66
N MET A 61 0.74 4.14 1.09
CA MET A 61 1.79 3.89 2.09
C MET A 61 3.15 3.56 1.45
N ARG A 62 3.33 3.93 0.19
CA ARG A 62 4.62 3.86 -0.50
C ARG A 62 5.41 5.15 -0.26
N ASN A 63 6.65 5.16 -0.70
CA ASN A 63 7.46 6.37 -0.70
C ASN A 63 6.97 7.34 -1.79
N HIS A 64 7.19 8.63 -1.60
CA HIS A 64 6.76 9.69 -2.51
C HIS A 64 7.10 9.41 -3.98
N TYR A 65 8.35 9.05 -4.29
CA TYR A 65 8.79 8.79 -5.66
C TYR A 65 8.05 7.61 -6.34
N GLU A 66 7.49 6.68 -5.57
CA GLU A 66 6.68 5.58 -6.12
C GLU A 66 5.29 6.09 -6.57
N SER A 67 4.70 7.02 -5.82
CA SER A 67 3.40 7.60 -6.10
C SER A 67 3.42 8.60 -7.27
N GLU A 68 4.57 9.22 -7.56
CA GLU A 68 4.72 10.11 -8.71
C GLU A 68 4.57 9.36 -10.05
N ILE A 69 5.00 8.11 -10.11
CA ILE A 69 4.90 7.27 -11.32
C ILE A 69 3.48 6.73 -11.52
N GLY A 70 2.76 6.49 -10.43
CA GLY A 70 1.37 6.08 -10.49
C GLY A 70 0.76 5.86 -9.11
N ARG A 71 -0.55 6.06 -9.02
CA ARG A 71 -1.33 5.98 -7.79
C ARG A 71 -2.81 5.72 -8.06
N PHE A 72 -3.55 5.33 -7.06
CA PHE A 72 -5.02 5.28 -7.17
C PHE A 72 -5.61 6.68 -7.31
N GLU A 73 -6.72 6.78 -8.03
CA GLU A 73 -7.53 8.00 -8.14
C GLU A 73 -7.86 8.54 -6.74
N ASN A 74 -7.71 9.85 -6.57
CA ASN A 74 -7.98 10.56 -5.31
C ASN A 74 -7.18 10.07 -4.09
N ALA A 75 -6.11 9.30 -4.29
CA ALA A 75 -5.27 8.88 -3.19
C ALA A 75 -4.48 10.04 -2.58
N VAL A 76 -4.47 10.10 -1.26
CA VAL A 76 -3.51 10.90 -0.51
C VAL A 76 -2.17 10.21 -0.56
N CYS A 77 -1.15 10.92 -1.02
CA CYS A 77 0.22 10.43 -1.12
C CYS A 77 1.09 11.27 -0.19
N PRO A 78 1.46 10.78 1.00
CA PRO A 78 2.34 11.51 1.91
C PRO A 78 3.65 11.86 1.23
N ASP A 79 4.06 13.12 1.34
CA ASP A 79 5.34 13.61 0.80
C ASP A 79 6.50 13.16 1.71
N ALA A 80 6.80 11.88 1.66
CA ALA A 80 7.79 11.24 2.50
C ALA A 80 8.66 10.25 1.72
N ASP A 81 9.97 10.36 1.94
CA ASP A 81 10.97 9.47 1.34
C ASP A 81 11.08 8.13 2.07
N THR A 82 10.52 8.04 3.28
CA THR A 82 10.57 6.82 4.08
C THR A 82 9.21 6.42 4.60
N PHE A 83 8.98 5.11 4.73
CA PHE A 83 7.76 4.57 5.33
C PHE A 83 7.54 5.08 6.78
N LYS A 84 8.64 5.27 7.53
CA LYS A 84 8.60 5.82 8.89
C LYS A 84 7.98 7.21 8.93
N ASP A 85 8.38 8.07 8.02
CA ASP A 85 7.89 9.45 7.99
C ASP A 85 6.47 9.49 7.43
N ALA A 86 6.18 8.70 6.38
CA ALA A 86 4.83 8.58 5.82
C ALA A 86 3.78 8.19 6.88
N ILE A 87 4.05 7.18 7.70
CA ILE A 87 3.09 6.71 8.72
C ILE A 87 2.83 7.76 9.81
N ARG A 88 3.84 8.55 10.18
CA ARG A 88 3.70 9.65 11.15
C ARG A 88 2.91 10.80 10.56
N MET A 89 3.23 11.21 9.33
CA MET A 89 2.49 12.26 8.63
C MET A 89 1.00 11.92 8.54
N VAL A 90 0.65 10.68 8.21
CA VAL A 90 -0.75 10.24 8.14
C VAL A 90 -1.46 10.37 9.49
N VAL A 91 -0.82 9.97 10.59
CA VAL A 91 -1.41 10.10 11.93
C VAL A 91 -1.62 11.56 12.29
N ASP A 92 -0.64 12.42 12.03
CA ASP A 92 -0.69 13.84 12.38
C ASP A 92 -1.74 14.58 11.55
N GLU A 93 -1.76 14.37 10.23
CA GLU A 93 -2.66 15.03 9.29
C GLU A 93 -4.14 14.66 9.53
N PHE A 94 -4.40 13.38 9.80
CA PHE A 94 -5.77 12.87 9.95
C PHE A 94 -6.20 12.65 11.41
N ASN A 95 -5.47 13.18 12.39
CA ASN A 95 -5.75 13.00 13.81
C ASN A 95 -7.19 13.42 14.21
N ASN A 96 -7.78 14.38 13.52
CA ASN A 96 -9.15 14.84 13.75
C ASN A 96 -10.21 14.10 12.93
N GLN A 97 -9.84 13.07 12.16
CA GLN A 97 -10.73 12.32 11.25
C GLN A 97 -10.72 10.81 11.57
N LYS A 98 -10.58 10.43 12.84
CA LYS A 98 -10.40 9.03 13.26
C LYS A 98 -11.61 8.12 13.02
N ASP A 99 -12.78 8.70 12.82
CA ASP A 99 -14.01 7.97 12.50
C ASP A 99 -14.21 7.74 11.00
N ARG A 100 -13.38 8.38 10.16
CA ARG A 100 -13.46 8.26 8.71
C ARG A 100 -12.96 6.89 8.25
N LYS A 101 -13.61 6.33 7.22
CA LYS A 101 -13.13 5.10 6.58
C LYS A 101 -11.81 5.35 5.86
N ILE A 102 -10.79 4.57 6.21
CA ILE A 102 -9.44 4.64 5.62
C ILE A 102 -9.15 3.35 4.85
N LEU A 103 -8.69 3.52 3.62
CA LEU A 103 -8.17 2.44 2.79
C LEU A 103 -6.67 2.64 2.57
N LEU A 104 -5.86 1.69 3.00
CA LEU A 104 -4.42 1.70 2.82
C LEU A 104 -4.01 0.79 1.66
N TYR A 105 -3.03 1.22 0.89
CA TYR A 105 -2.40 0.37 -0.10
C TYR A 105 -0.89 0.59 -0.18
N CYS A 106 -0.19 -0.41 -0.69
CA CYS A 106 1.21 -0.32 -1.11
C CYS A 106 1.45 -1.34 -2.22
N THR A 107 2.68 -1.50 -2.67
CA THR A 107 3.02 -2.41 -3.77
C THR A 107 2.57 -3.85 -3.53
N GLY A 108 2.88 -4.43 -2.38
CA GLY A 108 2.64 -5.85 -2.09
C GLY A 108 1.88 -6.13 -0.78
N GLY A 109 1.37 -5.12 -0.07
CA GLY A 109 0.58 -5.26 1.16
C GLY A 109 1.41 -5.20 2.46
N ILE A 110 2.71 -5.45 2.46
CA ILE A 110 3.52 -5.60 3.68
C ILE A 110 3.62 -4.31 4.50
N ARG A 111 3.80 -3.16 3.87
CA ARG A 111 3.81 -1.86 4.56
C ARG A 111 2.46 -1.57 5.22
N CYS A 112 1.37 -1.98 4.56
CA CYS A 112 0.00 -1.78 5.07
C CYS A 112 -0.30 -2.57 6.33
N GLU A 113 0.27 -3.77 6.51
CA GLU A 113 0.13 -4.52 7.76
C GLU A 113 0.58 -3.69 8.97
N LYS A 114 1.73 -3.04 8.84
CA LYS A 114 2.27 -2.18 9.89
C LYS A 114 1.52 -0.86 10.01
N ALA A 115 1.20 -0.22 8.89
CA ALA A 115 0.50 1.05 8.87
C ALA A 115 -0.89 0.92 9.49
N SER A 116 -1.65 -0.10 9.13
CA SER A 116 -2.99 -0.30 9.68
C SER A 116 -2.98 -0.59 11.18
N ALA A 117 -2.05 -1.42 11.66
CA ALA A 117 -1.89 -1.68 13.10
C ALA A 117 -1.52 -0.39 13.86
N TYR A 118 -0.63 0.43 13.30
CA TYR A 118 -0.22 1.69 13.91
C TYR A 118 -1.37 2.70 13.96
N LEU A 119 -2.15 2.84 12.88
CA LEU A 119 -3.33 3.71 12.86
C LEU A 119 -4.39 3.27 13.88
N LEU A 120 -4.68 1.97 13.95
CA LEU A 120 -5.60 1.42 14.95
C LEU A 120 -5.12 1.72 16.39
N HIS A 121 -3.80 1.58 16.65
CA HIS A 121 -3.20 1.96 17.93
C HIS A 121 -3.39 3.42 18.26
N HIS A 122 -3.35 4.31 17.26
CA HIS A 122 -3.60 5.74 17.42
C HIS A 122 -5.09 6.13 17.44
N GLY A 123 -6.00 5.13 17.51
CA GLY A 123 -7.43 5.32 17.72
C GLY A 123 -8.24 5.58 16.45
N PHE A 124 -7.70 5.34 15.26
CA PHE A 124 -8.48 5.30 14.03
C PHE A 124 -9.39 4.05 14.05
N LYS A 125 -10.67 4.20 13.71
CA LYS A 125 -11.68 3.16 13.99
C LYS A 125 -11.98 2.27 12.79
N ASP A 126 -11.96 2.80 11.57
CA ASP A 126 -12.33 2.09 10.34
C ASP A 126 -11.15 2.07 9.35
N VAL A 127 -10.20 1.19 9.62
CA VAL A 127 -8.99 1.03 8.81
C VAL A 127 -9.04 -0.29 8.06
N SER A 128 -8.94 -0.21 6.73
CA SER A 128 -8.87 -1.36 5.84
C SER A 128 -7.63 -1.28 4.96
N GLN A 129 -7.22 -2.40 4.38
CA GLN A 129 -6.03 -2.47 3.55
C GLN A 129 -6.24 -3.39 2.35
N LEU A 130 -5.64 -3.03 1.22
CA LEU A 130 -5.67 -3.82 0.00
C LEU A 130 -4.87 -5.12 0.18
N TYR A 131 -5.56 -6.26 0.17
CA TYR A 131 -4.92 -7.57 0.21
C TYR A 131 -4.02 -7.76 -1.01
N GLY A 132 -2.78 -8.14 -0.75
CA GLY A 132 -1.82 -8.36 -1.83
C GLY A 132 -1.26 -7.11 -2.50
N GLY A 133 -1.80 -5.91 -2.20
CA GLY A 133 -1.37 -4.62 -2.73
C GLY A 133 -1.68 -4.43 -4.21
N ILE A 134 -1.02 -3.45 -4.83
CA ILE A 134 -1.22 -3.08 -6.24
C ILE A 134 -1.01 -4.28 -7.17
N ILE A 135 -0.05 -5.16 -6.88
CA ILE A 135 0.25 -6.33 -7.71
C ILE A 135 -0.96 -7.26 -7.81
N GLU A 136 -1.58 -7.60 -6.68
CA GLU A 136 -2.77 -8.45 -6.65
C GLU A 136 -3.97 -7.76 -7.28
N TYR A 137 -4.14 -6.46 -7.01
CA TYR A 137 -5.18 -5.64 -7.62
C TYR A 137 -5.09 -5.67 -9.15
N ALA A 138 -3.92 -5.41 -9.72
CA ALA A 138 -3.71 -5.40 -11.16
C ALA A 138 -4.08 -6.74 -11.82
N GLN A 139 -3.65 -7.85 -11.22
CA GLN A 139 -3.96 -9.19 -11.73
C GLN A 139 -5.46 -9.48 -11.70
N GLN A 140 -6.14 -9.14 -10.60
CA GLN A 140 -7.57 -9.41 -10.47
C GLN A 140 -8.42 -8.50 -11.36
N ILE A 141 -8.13 -7.20 -11.44
CA ILE A 141 -8.87 -6.25 -12.30
C ILE A 141 -8.73 -6.65 -13.77
N LYS A 142 -7.54 -7.02 -14.20
CA LYS A 142 -7.29 -7.51 -15.56
C LYS A 142 -8.06 -8.81 -15.86
N HIS A 143 -8.05 -9.76 -14.93
CA HIS A 143 -8.78 -11.02 -15.07
C HIS A 143 -10.30 -10.80 -15.19
N LEU A 144 -10.83 -9.83 -14.49
CA LEU A 144 -12.26 -9.47 -14.48
C LEU A 144 -12.67 -8.53 -15.61
N GLY A 145 -11.72 -8.02 -16.41
CA GLY A 145 -11.99 -7.07 -17.48
C GLY A 145 -12.53 -5.72 -16.98
N LEU A 146 -12.18 -5.32 -15.76
CA LEU A 146 -12.60 -4.05 -15.18
C LEU A 146 -11.58 -2.95 -15.53
N THR A 147 -12.08 -1.71 -15.70
CA THR A 147 -11.22 -0.55 -15.86
C THR A 147 -10.50 -0.25 -14.54
N SER A 148 -9.18 -0.14 -14.57
CA SER A 148 -8.40 0.16 -13.39
C SER A 148 -8.70 1.57 -12.85
N ARG A 149 -8.73 1.71 -11.51
CA ARG A 149 -8.71 3.01 -10.82
C ARG A 149 -7.29 3.46 -10.45
N PHE A 150 -6.30 2.67 -10.79
CA PHE A 150 -4.90 3.03 -10.62
C PHE A 150 -4.43 3.77 -11.87
N ILE A 151 -3.91 4.98 -11.70
CA ILE A 151 -3.44 5.85 -12.77
C ILE A 151 -1.91 5.74 -12.87
N GLY A 152 -1.39 5.58 -14.07
CA GLY A 152 0.05 5.47 -14.31
C GLY A 152 0.58 4.05 -14.17
N LYS A 153 1.82 3.91 -13.70
CA LYS A 153 2.51 2.62 -13.58
C LYS A 153 2.80 2.27 -12.12
N ASN A 154 2.78 0.99 -11.80
CA ASN A 154 3.29 0.54 -10.51
C ASN A 154 4.82 0.56 -10.52
N PHE A 155 5.42 1.30 -9.58
CA PHE A 155 6.88 1.34 -9.42
C PHE A 155 7.43 -0.04 -9.03
N VAL A 156 8.50 -0.45 -9.69
CA VAL A 156 9.26 -1.65 -9.38
C VAL A 156 10.72 -1.33 -9.12
N PHE A 157 11.34 -2.04 -8.17
CA PHE A 157 12.72 -1.79 -7.72
C PHE A 157 13.75 -2.55 -8.58
N ASP A 158 13.55 -2.55 -9.90
CA ASP A 158 14.47 -3.11 -10.88
C ASP A 158 14.62 -2.17 -12.09
N GLU A 159 15.36 -2.58 -13.11
CA GLU A 159 15.67 -1.75 -14.28
C GLU A 159 14.44 -1.29 -15.09
N ARG A 160 13.28 -1.90 -14.91
CA ARG A 160 12.03 -1.49 -15.57
C ARG A 160 11.45 -0.19 -15.00
N LEU A 161 11.75 0.15 -13.74
CA LEU A 161 11.26 1.28 -12.95
C LEU A 161 9.74 1.43 -12.87
N GLY A 162 8.97 0.68 -13.65
CA GLY A 162 7.51 0.69 -13.60
C GLY A 162 6.86 -0.38 -14.46
N GLU A 163 5.77 -0.94 -13.95
CA GLU A 163 4.91 -1.91 -14.65
C GLU A 163 3.54 -1.31 -14.93
N THR A 164 3.02 -1.51 -16.16
CA THR A 164 1.65 -1.11 -16.52
C THR A 164 0.65 -1.99 -15.78
N ILE A 165 -0.45 -1.41 -15.33
CA ILE A 165 -1.49 -2.08 -14.54
C ILE A 165 -2.61 -2.64 -15.45
N ASP A 166 -2.89 -1.99 -16.55
CA ASP A 166 -3.93 -2.25 -17.56
C ASP A 166 -3.39 -2.77 -18.91
#